data_808f37302e6d1283546c86b0c4494b53
#
_entry.id   808f37302e6d1283546c86b0c4494b53
#
_cell.length_a   1.000
_cell.length_b   1.000
_cell.length_c   1.000
_cell.angle_alpha   90.00
_cell.angle_beta   90.00
_cell.angle_gamma   90.00
#
_symmetry.space_group_name_H-M   'P 1'
#
loop_
_entity.id
_entity.type
_entity.pdbx_description
1 polymer ?
#
loop_
_entity_poly.entity_id
_entity_poly.type
_entity_poly.pdbx_seq_one_letter_code
_entity_poly.pdbx_strand_id
1 'polypeptide(L)'
;MTDSLRHRGPDADGHYFWPTAGAARNATVTKTSAPTSVSGVALGHRRLSIIDVTGSAQPLGNEDNTVQITFNGEIYNYVELRRELINAGHQFRTDGDTEVIVHLYEQHGLNFVKHLRGMFALAIWDANRQRLVIARDRAGKKPFYYRMEDGRLAFASELKALLQIPEVPRTLNRMAVLQFL
;
A
#
# COMPACT_ATOMS: atom_id res chain seq x y z
N MET A 1 -11.09 -3.24 -8.59
CA MET A 1 -10.87 -3.11 -7.13
C MET A 1 -10.84 -1.64 -6.68
N THR A 2 -9.96 -0.79 -7.20
CA THR A 2 -9.88 0.63 -6.77
C THR A 2 -11.18 1.40 -6.98
N ASP A 3 -11.89 1.20 -8.09
CA ASP A 3 -13.16 1.90 -8.34
C ASP A 3 -14.26 1.60 -7.32
N SER A 4 -14.29 0.38 -6.77
CA SER A 4 -15.23 0.03 -5.70
C SER A 4 -14.95 0.76 -4.38
N LEU A 5 -13.78 1.41 -4.24
CA LEU A 5 -13.35 2.19 -3.08
C LEU A 5 -13.49 3.72 -3.28
N ARG A 6 -14.10 4.18 -4.37
CA ARG A 6 -14.21 5.62 -4.69
C ARG A 6 -14.84 6.44 -3.56
N HIS A 7 -15.81 5.88 -2.83
CA HIS A 7 -16.46 6.54 -1.69
C HIS A 7 -15.52 6.76 -0.50
N ARG A 8 -14.39 6.02 -0.42
CA ARG A 8 -13.36 6.16 0.63
C ARG A 8 -12.30 7.19 0.28
N GLY A 9 -12.08 7.42 -1.00
CA GLY A 9 -11.09 8.36 -1.52
C GLY A 9 -11.57 8.94 -2.85
N PRO A 10 -12.42 9.97 -2.80
CA PRO A 10 -13.00 10.56 -4.00
C PRO A 10 -12.02 11.47 -4.75
N ASP A 11 -10.96 11.99 -4.08
CA ASP A 11 -10.16 13.12 -4.55
C ASP A 11 -9.17 12.70 -5.64
N ALA A 12 -8.55 11.53 -5.50
CA ALA A 12 -7.60 11.02 -6.50
C ALA A 12 -7.55 9.50 -6.52
N ASP A 13 -7.01 8.96 -7.61
CA ASP A 13 -6.66 7.55 -7.74
C ASP A 13 -5.24 7.41 -8.28
N GLY A 14 -4.60 6.29 -7.91
CA GLY A 14 -3.27 5.95 -8.42
C GLY A 14 -3.09 4.45 -8.50
N HIS A 15 -2.27 4.04 -9.48
CA HIS A 15 -1.97 2.65 -9.76
C HIS A 15 -0.48 2.49 -10.07
N TYR A 16 0.09 1.40 -9.59
CA TYR A 16 1.45 0.99 -9.90
C TYR A 16 1.43 -0.48 -10.28
N PHE A 17 2.20 -0.84 -11.28
CA PHE A 17 2.35 -2.22 -11.73
C PHE A 17 3.82 -2.55 -11.94
N TRP A 18 4.28 -3.67 -11.36
CA TRP A 18 5.60 -4.24 -11.55
C TRP A 18 5.48 -5.64 -12.12
N PRO A 19 5.89 -5.89 -13.37
CA PRO A 19 5.89 -7.22 -13.98
C PRO A 19 7.03 -8.07 -13.40
N THR A 20 6.74 -9.33 -13.00
CA THR A 20 7.75 -10.25 -12.47
C THR A 20 8.42 -11.12 -13.51
N ALA A 21 7.86 -11.23 -14.72
CA ALA A 21 8.39 -12.06 -15.81
C ALA A 21 8.62 -11.25 -17.08
N GLY A 22 9.89 -11.11 -17.50
CA GLY A 22 10.32 -10.86 -18.90
C GLY A 22 9.96 -9.53 -19.56
N ALA A 23 9.22 -8.63 -18.94
CA ALA A 23 8.85 -7.35 -19.52
C ALA A 23 9.81 -6.23 -19.06
N ALA A 24 10.09 -5.28 -19.98
CA ALA A 24 10.98 -4.15 -19.74
C ALA A 24 10.61 -3.38 -18.46
N ARG A 25 11.63 -3.06 -17.65
CA ARG A 25 11.54 -2.39 -16.35
C ARG A 25 11.18 -0.90 -16.45
N ASN A 26 10.15 -0.54 -17.18
CA ASN A 26 9.66 0.83 -17.22
C ASN A 26 8.27 0.85 -16.55
N ALA A 27 8.27 0.96 -15.24
CA ALA A 27 7.05 1.14 -14.46
C ALA A 27 6.50 2.56 -14.71
N THR A 28 5.64 2.69 -15.71
CA THR A 28 4.85 3.91 -15.88
C THR A 28 3.59 3.77 -15.05
N VAL A 29 3.37 4.71 -14.14
CA VAL A 29 2.09 4.85 -13.43
C VAL A 29 1.04 5.24 -14.46
N THR A 30 0.29 4.27 -14.99
CA THR A 30 -0.78 4.51 -15.94
C THR A 30 -2.12 4.09 -15.35
N LYS A 31 -3.16 4.86 -15.67
CA LYS A 31 -4.57 4.57 -15.34
C LYS A 31 -5.13 3.32 -16.03
N THR A 32 -4.28 2.54 -16.70
CA THR A 32 -4.69 1.40 -17.51
C THR A 32 -4.84 0.15 -16.65
N SER A 33 -5.90 -0.61 -16.88
CA SER A 33 -6.13 -1.92 -16.26
C SER A 33 -4.89 -2.80 -16.39
N ALA A 34 -4.47 -3.42 -15.28
CA ALA A 34 -3.38 -4.39 -15.31
C ALA A 34 -3.69 -5.49 -16.35
N PRO A 35 -2.72 -5.88 -17.17
CA PRO A 35 -2.95 -6.93 -18.16
C PRO A 35 -3.29 -8.25 -17.44
N THR A 36 -4.37 -8.89 -17.86
CA THR A 36 -4.94 -10.10 -17.25
C THR A 36 -4.07 -11.34 -17.34
N SER A 37 -2.94 -11.29 -18.05
CA SER A 37 -2.09 -12.45 -18.33
C SER A 37 -0.64 -12.32 -17.85
N VAL A 38 -0.27 -11.26 -17.13
CA VAL A 38 1.13 -11.02 -16.72
C VAL A 38 1.24 -11.19 -15.20
N SER A 39 2.17 -12.06 -14.76
CA SER A 39 2.54 -12.17 -13.37
C SER A 39 3.24 -10.89 -12.91
N GLY A 40 2.87 -10.40 -11.72
CA GLY A 40 3.45 -9.16 -11.21
C GLY A 40 2.83 -8.70 -9.92
N VAL A 41 3.28 -7.54 -9.46
CA VAL A 41 2.71 -6.84 -8.31
C VAL A 41 1.95 -5.62 -8.79
N ALA A 42 0.71 -5.49 -8.37
CA ALA A 42 -0.13 -4.31 -8.62
C ALA A 42 -0.50 -3.67 -7.29
N LEU A 43 -0.22 -2.37 -7.15
CA LEU A 43 -0.67 -1.55 -6.03
C LEU A 43 -1.68 -0.53 -6.55
N GLY A 44 -2.74 -0.31 -5.79
CA GLY A 44 -3.75 0.68 -6.12
C GLY A 44 -4.16 1.48 -4.90
N HIS A 45 -4.43 2.77 -5.09
CA HIS A 45 -4.83 3.67 -4.03
C HIS A 45 -6.01 4.55 -4.44
N ARG A 46 -6.89 4.83 -3.47
CA ARG A 46 -7.89 5.89 -3.54
C ARG A 46 -7.62 6.88 -2.42
N ARG A 47 -7.46 8.14 -2.77
CA ARG A 47 -7.03 9.20 -1.85
C ARG A 47 -8.20 10.02 -1.35
N LEU A 48 -8.23 10.21 -0.02
CA LEU A 48 -8.90 11.29 0.67
C LEU A 48 -7.79 12.24 1.17
N SER A 49 -7.72 13.44 0.62
CA SER A 49 -6.63 14.39 0.89
C SER A 49 -6.84 15.08 2.24
N ILE A 50 -6.04 14.75 3.25
CA ILE A 50 -6.08 15.36 4.59
C ILE A 50 -4.78 16.11 4.88
N ILE A 51 -3.63 15.47 4.64
CA ILE A 51 -2.29 16.04 4.81
C ILE A 51 -1.64 16.11 3.43
N ASP A 52 -0.88 17.18 3.14
CA ASP A 52 -0.19 17.43 1.88
C ASP A 52 -1.11 17.22 0.65
N VAL A 53 -2.05 18.14 0.49
CA VAL A 53 -3.13 18.03 -0.52
C VAL A 53 -2.57 17.91 -1.95
N THR A 54 -1.38 18.43 -2.23
CA THR A 54 -0.80 18.53 -3.58
C THR A 54 0.34 17.54 -3.86
N GLY A 55 1.06 17.05 -2.84
CA GLY A 55 2.35 16.37 -3.03
C GLY A 55 2.34 14.85 -2.88
N SER A 56 1.44 14.28 -2.09
CA SER A 56 1.51 12.86 -1.68
C SER A 56 0.59 11.94 -2.49
N ALA A 57 0.70 11.97 -3.82
CA ALA A 57 -0.01 10.98 -4.65
C ALA A 57 0.51 9.57 -4.35
N GLN A 58 -0.40 8.59 -4.25
CA GLN A 58 -0.07 7.20 -4.00
C GLN A 58 -0.55 6.28 -5.14
N PRO A 59 0.12 5.14 -5.40
CA PRO A 59 1.35 4.64 -4.74
C PRO A 59 2.51 5.62 -4.87
N LEU A 60 3.30 5.75 -3.79
CA LEU A 60 4.43 6.66 -3.70
C LEU A 60 5.74 5.86 -3.65
N GLY A 61 6.75 6.31 -4.41
CA GLY A 61 8.05 5.65 -4.47
C GLY A 61 9.16 6.46 -3.81
N ASN A 62 10.29 5.76 -3.53
CA ASN A 62 11.58 6.40 -3.28
C ASN A 62 12.12 7.09 -4.54
N GLU A 63 13.33 7.63 -4.49
CA GLU A 63 13.92 8.47 -5.54
C GLU A 63 14.08 7.74 -6.88
N ASP A 64 14.44 6.44 -6.85
CA ASP A 64 14.65 5.60 -8.02
C ASP A 64 13.45 4.69 -8.37
N ASN A 65 12.35 4.83 -7.63
CA ASN A 65 11.12 4.03 -7.77
C ASN A 65 11.30 2.53 -7.58
N THR A 66 12.35 2.08 -6.88
CA THR A 66 12.56 0.67 -6.55
C THR A 66 11.78 0.21 -5.33
N VAL A 67 11.37 1.13 -4.47
CA VAL A 67 10.46 0.89 -3.34
C VAL A 67 9.18 1.69 -3.55
N GLN A 68 8.04 1.01 -3.51
CA GLN A 68 6.73 1.62 -3.72
C GLN A 68 5.79 1.29 -2.57
N ILE A 69 5.07 2.28 -2.08
CA ILE A 69 4.11 2.11 -0.99
C ILE A 69 2.68 2.47 -1.39
N THR A 70 1.72 1.72 -0.88
CA THR A 70 0.33 2.15 -0.70
C THR A 70 0.00 2.12 0.79
N PHE A 71 -0.56 3.20 1.30
CA PHE A 71 -0.73 3.45 2.72
C PHE A 71 -2.10 4.09 3.00
N ASN A 72 -2.82 3.51 3.95
CA ASN A 72 -4.05 4.03 4.51
C ASN A 72 -3.83 4.26 6.01
N GLY A 73 -3.66 5.50 6.43
CA GLY A 73 -3.36 5.78 7.82
C GLY A 73 -2.92 7.20 8.09
N GLU A 74 -2.31 7.36 9.26
CA GLU A 74 -1.68 8.58 9.72
C GLU A 74 -0.56 8.22 10.71
N ILE A 75 0.65 8.73 10.47
CA ILE A 75 1.82 8.53 11.32
C ILE A 75 2.04 9.77 12.18
N TYR A 76 1.72 9.69 13.44
CA TYR A 76 1.68 10.84 14.36
C TYR A 76 3.06 11.43 14.64
N ASN A 77 4.11 10.63 14.61
CA ASN A 77 5.50 11.06 14.84
C ASN A 77 6.30 11.26 13.54
N TYR A 78 5.62 11.54 12.41
CA TYR A 78 6.27 11.66 11.11
C TYR A 78 7.24 12.85 11.04
N VAL A 79 6.98 13.94 11.76
CA VAL A 79 7.82 15.14 11.76
C VAL A 79 9.18 14.86 12.39
N GLU A 80 9.21 14.15 13.53
CA GLU A 80 10.43 13.75 14.22
C GLU A 80 11.24 12.77 13.36
N LEU A 81 10.57 11.73 12.84
CA LEU A 81 11.18 10.71 11.98
C LEU A 81 11.74 11.33 10.70
N ARG A 82 11.04 12.27 10.08
CA ARG A 82 11.51 12.99 8.89
C ARG A 82 12.82 13.71 9.18
N ARG A 83 12.92 14.40 10.33
CA ARG A 83 14.15 15.11 10.72
C ARG A 83 15.34 14.15 10.92
N GLU A 84 15.09 13.00 11.56
CA GLU A 84 16.10 11.96 11.75
C GLU A 84 16.60 11.41 10.41
N LEU A 85 15.70 11.12 9.49
CA LEU A 85 16.00 10.60 8.15
C LEU A 85 16.75 11.62 7.28
N ILE A 86 16.41 12.91 7.34
CA ILE A 86 17.14 13.97 6.65
C ILE A 86 18.59 14.04 7.20
N ASN A 87 18.76 13.97 8.51
CA ASN A 87 20.08 13.93 9.14
C ASN A 87 20.90 12.68 8.76
N ALA A 88 20.22 11.58 8.43
CA ALA A 88 20.82 10.35 7.91
C ALA A 88 21.13 10.40 6.40
N GLY A 89 20.74 11.48 5.70
CA GLY A 89 21.06 11.72 4.30
C GLY A 89 19.92 11.42 3.32
N HIS A 90 18.72 11.05 3.80
CA HIS A 90 17.56 10.85 2.93
C HIS A 90 17.04 12.17 2.38
N GLN A 91 16.57 12.16 1.13
CA GLN A 91 16.00 13.32 0.45
C GLN A 91 14.50 13.15 0.30
N PHE A 92 13.75 14.16 0.67
CA PHE A 92 12.29 14.16 0.62
C PHE A 92 11.76 15.04 -0.50
N ARG A 93 10.74 14.58 -1.19
CA ARG A 93 10.02 15.31 -2.25
C ARG A 93 8.66 15.82 -1.80
N THR A 94 8.13 15.23 -0.72
CA THR A 94 6.81 15.56 -0.17
C THR A 94 6.92 15.97 1.29
N ASP A 95 5.89 16.60 1.81
CA ASP A 95 5.81 16.96 3.23
C ASP A 95 4.88 16.01 4.01
N GLY A 96 4.37 14.98 3.37
CA GLY A 96 3.47 13.99 3.96
C GLY A 96 4.18 12.90 4.77
N ASP A 97 3.40 12.17 5.54
CA ASP A 97 3.83 11.07 6.38
C ASP A 97 4.15 9.78 5.59
N THR A 98 3.61 9.65 4.39
CA THR A 98 3.77 8.45 3.55
C THR A 98 5.22 8.24 3.13
N GLU A 99 5.92 9.30 2.71
CA GLU A 99 7.32 9.22 2.27
C GLU A 99 8.26 8.86 3.42
N VAL A 100 7.95 9.30 4.64
CA VAL A 100 8.67 8.92 5.85
C VAL A 100 8.72 7.40 6.03
N ILE A 101 7.62 6.70 5.73
CA ILE A 101 7.56 5.23 5.84
C ILE A 101 8.49 4.56 4.82
N VAL A 102 8.58 5.09 3.61
CA VAL A 102 9.47 4.58 2.55
C VAL A 102 10.92 4.64 3.01
N HIS A 103 11.38 5.82 3.44
CA HIS A 103 12.75 6.02 3.90
C HIS A 103 13.08 5.28 5.20
N LEU A 104 12.11 5.11 6.11
CA LEU A 104 12.29 4.24 7.28
C LEU A 104 12.49 2.77 6.87
N TYR A 105 11.76 2.30 5.85
CA TYR A 105 11.94 0.95 5.33
C TYR A 105 13.33 0.77 4.72
N GLU A 106 13.84 1.75 3.98
CA GLU A 106 15.19 1.73 3.43
C GLU A 106 16.25 1.66 4.54
N GLN A 107 16.10 2.50 5.56
CA GLN A 107 17.04 2.61 6.69
C GLN A 107 17.03 1.38 7.60
N HIS A 108 15.87 0.84 7.93
CA HIS A 108 15.69 -0.17 9.00
C HIS A 108 15.19 -1.53 8.50
N GLY A 109 14.93 -1.69 7.20
CA GLY A 109 14.35 -2.91 6.64
C GLY A 109 13.02 -3.24 7.32
N LEU A 110 12.78 -4.52 7.63
CA LEU A 110 11.52 -4.97 8.26
C LEU A 110 11.29 -4.41 9.68
N ASN A 111 12.32 -3.86 10.32
CA ASN A 111 12.17 -3.25 11.63
C ASN A 111 11.54 -1.85 11.60
N PHE A 112 11.35 -1.24 10.42
CA PHE A 112 10.77 0.09 10.27
C PHE A 112 9.46 0.27 11.06
N VAL A 113 8.62 -0.76 11.13
CA VAL A 113 7.33 -0.72 11.84
C VAL A 113 7.46 -0.42 13.34
N LYS A 114 8.62 -0.70 13.94
CA LYS A 114 8.87 -0.44 15.36
C LYS A 114 9.02 1.05 15.68
N HIS A 115 9.35 1.85 14.69
CA HIS A 115 9.54 3.30 14.79
C HIS A 115 8.21 4.06 14.60
N LEU A 116 7.21 3.43 13.98
CA LEU A 116 5.95 4.07 13.67
C LEU A 116 5.04 4.21 14.90
N ARG A 117 4.53 5.42 15.13
CA ARG A 117 3.44 5.71 16.05
C ARG A 117 2.27 6.27 15.25
N GLY A 118 1.18 5.53 15.19
CA GLY A 118 0.05 5.94 14.36
C GLY A 118 -0.98 4.82 14.16
N MET A 119 -1.91 5.10 13.29
CA MET A 119 -2.90 4.14 12.81
C MET A 119 -2.65 3.87 11.33
N PHE A 120 -2.46 2.62 10.93
CA PHE A 120 -2.08 2.33 9.56
C PHE A 120 -2.42 0.91 9.08
N ALA A 121 -2.63 0.84 7.78
CA ALA A 121 -2.55 -0.36 6.97
C ALA A 121 -1.75 -0.01 5.71
N LEU A 122 -0.70 -0.76 5.41
CA LEU A 122 0.21 -0.45 4.30
C LEU A 122 0.68 -1.70 3.58
N ALA A 123 1.09 -1.48 2.33
CA ALA A 123 1.84 -2.47 1.56
C ALA A 123 3.02 -1.77 0.86
N ILE A 124 4.21 -2.34 1.00
CA ILE A 124 5.45 -1.88 0.35
C ILE A 124 5.91 -2.96 -0.61
N TRP A 125 6.14 -2.59 -1.86
CA TRP A 125 6.84 -3.41 -2.84
C TRP A 125 8.30 -2.94 -2.95
N ASP A 126 9.23 -3.87 -2.69
CA ASP A 126 10.66 -3.67 -2.86
C ASP A 126 11.12 -4.48 -4.09
N ALA A 127 11.36 -3.78 -5.18
CA ALA A 127 11.75 -4.39 -6.44
C ALA A 127 13.16 -5.00 -6.41
N ASN A 128 14.07 -4.42 -5.62
CA ASN A 128 15.43 -4.91 -5.50
C ASN A 128 15.48 -6.25 -4.75
N ARG A 129 14.64 -6.38 -3.72
CA ARG A 129 14.53 -7.62 -2.91
C ARG A 129 13.44 -8.56 -3.40
N GLN A 130 12.66 -8.17 -4.42
CA GLN A 130 11.48 -8.90 -4.91
C GLN A 130 10.55 -9.29 -3.76
N ARG A 131 10.25 -8.31 -2.89
CA ARG A 131 9.52 -8.53 -1.65
C ARG A 131 8.32 -7.60 -1.52
N LEU A 132 7.16 -8.18 -1.24
CA LEU A 132 6.00 -7.43 -0.78
C LEU A 132 5.92 -7.51 0.75
N VAL A 133 5.94 -6.34 1.41
CA VAL A 133 5.79 -6.20 2.86
C VAL A 133 4.42 -5.64 3.15
N ILE A 134 3.70 -6.28 4.03
CA ILE A 134 2.37 -5.84 4.49
C ILE A 134 2.45 -5.61 6.00
N ALA A 135 1.93 -4.48 6.45
CA ALA A 135 1.85 -4.18 7.87
C ALA A 135 0.55 -3.47 8.24
N ARG A 136 0.11 -3.70 9.48
CA ARG A 136 -1.08 -3.06 10.06
C ARG A 136 -0.76 -2.61 11.48
N ASP A 137 -1.37 -1.53 11.94
CA ASP A 137 -1.22 -1.05 13.31
C ASP A 137 -1.68 -2.11 14.35
N ARG A 138 -1.08 -2.05 15.55
CA ARG A 138 -1.28 -3.07 16.60
C ARG A 138 -2.73 -3.19 17.06
N ALA A 139 -3.47 -2.08 17.05
CA ALA A 139 -4.87 -2.05 17.45
C ALA A 139 -5.83 -2.40 16.29
N GLY A 140 -5.31 -2.56 15.07
CA GLY A 140 -6.11 -2.80 13.88
C GLY A 140 -7.08 -1.67 13.56
N LYS A 141 -6.73 -0.42 13.85
CA LYS A 141 -7.59 0.74 13.61
C LYS A 141 -7.90 0.94 12.14
N LYS A 142 -6.91 0.73 11.27
CA LYS A 142 -7.16 0.76 9.83
C LYS A 142 -7.55 -0.62 9.33
N PRO A 143 -8.62 -0.72 8.53
CA PRO A 143 -9.07 -2.00 8.00
C PRO A 143 -8.07 -2.55 6.98
N PHE A 144 -7.84 -3.85 7.04
CA PHE A 144 -7.00 -4.57 6.09
C PHE A 144 -7.53 -6.00 5.96
N TYR A 145 -7.94 -6.37 4.76
CA TYR A 145 -8.42 -7.69 4.38
C TYR A 145 -7.48 -8.27 3.34
N TYR A 146 -7.20 -9.57 3.45
CA TYR A 146 -6.36 -10.23 2.45
C TYR A 146 -6.87 -11.65 2.18
N ARG A 147 -6.52 -12.16 1.02
CA ARG A 147 -6.66 -13.54 0.61
C ARG A 147 -5.34 -14.00 0.01
N MET A 148 -4.89 -15.17 0.45
CA MET A 148 -3.72 -15.84 -0.11
C MET A 148 -4.14 -17.24 -0.54
N GLU A 149 -4.00 -17.54 -1.82
CA GLU A 149 -4.36 -18.82 -2.43
C GLU A 149 -3.56 -19.03 -3.71
N ASP A 150 -3.10 -20.25 -3.94
CA ASP A 150 -2.34 -20.66 -5.13
C ASP A 150 -1.15 -19.75 -5.47
N GLY A 151 -0.43 -19.30 -4.44
CA GLY A 151 0.71 -18.38 -4.59
C GLY A 151 0.32 -16.94 -4.99
N ARG A 152 -0.97 -16.62 -5.00
CA ARG A 152 -1.48 -15.27 -5.25
C ARG A 152 -1.92 -14.62 -3.95
N LEU A 153 -1.55 -13.37 -3.77
CA LEU A 153 -2.00 -12.52 -2.67
C LEU A 153 -2.84 -11.37 -3.21
N ALA A 154 -4.03 -11.21 -2.67
CA ALA A 154 -4.87 -10.03 -2.88
C ALA A 154 -5.17 -9.37 -1.55
N PHE A 155 -5.16 -8.04 -1.49
CA PHE A 155 -5.49 -7.28 -0.29
C PHE A 155 -6.28 -6.00 -0.62
N ALA A 156 -7.04 -5.54 0.35
CA ALA A 156 -7.82 -4.30 0.25
C ALA A 156 -8.20 -3.76 1.63
N SER A 157 -8.56 -2.48 1.68
CA SER A 157 -9.13 -1.85 2.88
C SER A 157 -10.59 -2.21 3.13
N GLU A 158 -11.29 -2.79 2.14
CA GLU A 158 -12.67 -3.25 2.29
C GLU A 158 -12.89 -4.58 1.58
N LEU A 159 -13.71 -5.45 2.19
CA LEU A 159 -14.03 -6.76 1.64
C LEU A 159 -14.66 -6.68 0.24
N LYS A 160 -15.52 -5.69 -0.02
CA LYS A 160 -16.15 -5.52 -1.33
C LYS A 160 -15.16 -5.31 -2.47
N ALA A 161 -13.97 -4.77 -2.18
CA ALA A 161 -12.93 -4.61 -3.19
C ALA A 161 -12.26 -5.95 -3.53
N LEU A 162 -12.06 -6.84 -2.55
CA LEU A 162 -11.62 -8.22 -2.81
C LEU A 162 -12.65 -8.99 -3.63
N LEU A 163 -13.94 -8.78 -3.36
CA LEU A 163 -15.03 -9.43 -4.10
C LEU A 163 -15.16 -8.96 -5.56
N GLN A 164 -14.38 -7.97 -6.02
CA GLN A 164 -14.27 -7.64 -7.44
C GLN A 164 -13.37 -8.62 -8.21
N ILE A 165 -12.61 -9.45 -7.51
CA ILE A 165 -11.80 -10.52 -8.13
C ILE A 165 -12.74 -11.71 -8.40
N PRO A 166 -12.90 -12.15 -9.67
CA PRO A 166 -13.85 -13.21 -10.03
C PRO A 166 -13.65 -14.52 -9.27
N GLU A 167 -12.37 -14.87 -9.00
CA GLU A 167 -11.98 -16.11 -8.33
C GLU A 167 -12.21 -16.10 -6.81
N VAL A 168 -12.57 -14.96 -6.23
CA VAL A 168 -12.86 -14.89 -4.79
C VAL A 168 -14.25 -15.48 -4.52
N PRO A 169 -14.33 -16.62 -3.78
CA PRO A 169 -15.61 -17.25 -3.47
C PRO A 169 -16.46 -16.34 -2.57
N ARG A 170 -17.77 -16.36 -2.81
CA ARG A 170 -18.76 -15.60 -2.02
C ARG A 170 -19.55 -16.50 -1.07
N THR A 171 -18.88 -17.49 -0.51
CA THR A 171 -19.49 -18.43 0.44
C THR A 171 -19.37 -17.91 1.86
N LEU A 172 -20.48 -17.97 2.61
CA LEU A 172 -20.51 -17.59 4.02
C LEU A 172 -19.95 -18.73 4.89
N ASN A 173 -19.02 -18.39 5.78
CA ASN A 173 -18.64 -19.29 6.86
C ASN A 173 -19.74 -19.26 7.94
N ARG A 174 -20.58 -20.30 7.98
CA ARG A 174 -21.73 -20.39 8.90
C ARG A 174 -21.29 -20.32 10.38
N MET A 175 -20.14 -20.93 10.72
CA MET A 175 -19.61 -20.87 12.09
C MET A 175 -19.19 -19.47 12.50
N ALA A 176 -18.55 -18.72 11.59
CA ALA A 176 -18.18 -17.34 11.86
C ALA A 176 -19.42 -16.43 12.01
N VAL A 177 -20.49 -16.67 11.25
CA VAL A 177 -21.77 -15.96 11.42
C VAL A 177 -22.37 -16.23 12.79
N LEU A 178 -22.41 -17.51 13.23
CA LEU A 178 -22.92 -17.88 14.56
C LEU A 178 -22.11 -17.29 15.72
N GLN A 179 -20.80 -17.10 15.53
CA GLN A 179 -19.95 -16.49 16.56
C GLN A 179 -20.10 -14.97 16.60
N PHE A 180 -20.57 -14.36 15.52
CA PHE A 180 -20.79 -12.92 15.44
C PHE A 180 -22.15 -12.48 16.02
N LEU A 181 -23.16 -13.34 16.00
CA LEU A 181 -24.50 -13.13 16.57
C LEU A 181 -24.53 -13.38 18.07
#